data_5cdfd733ab24408ab917b5c6ad910092
#
_entry.id   5cdfd733ab24408ab917b5c6ad910092
#
_cell.length_a   1.000
_cell.length_b   1.000
_cell.length_c   1.000
_cell.angle_alpha   90.00
_cell.angle_beta   90.00
_cell.angle_gamma   90.00
#
_symmetry.space_group_name_H-M   'P 1'
#
loop_
_entity.id
_entity.type
_entity.pdbx_description
1 polymer ?
#
loop_
_entity_poly.entity_id
_entity_poly.type
_entity_poly.pdbx_seq_one_letter_code
_entity_poly.pdbx_strand_id
1 'polypeptide(L)'
;MSDNHCSLDLIFPNELLLEIFQYVDTFDLYRAFDNLNHRINCILNDVPLKLDLSTVRDEKHIQHLYKHFIQPKRYQFVSLKIPKHQKCPSLTSLNIDQFSNLSRLNIYNPSIKQLSQIQPLTFPCLKSLSIPFISYQSNAYHQLCNRIFIKNAFKLLNKCYLSDLTYQVIDSLTTCLYSSSIEYLKIRWCTKQTFSLLIQNLLKLNTLCVNIYPCHDQTFLTLTTNVLTLIRLKLNIVNGNMSFKQIKYLLEYLPNLEHLTLISSINIYFDLNEWKSIAIQSISNLKTLNIVMIMNNDHEYNDSEQQYFLFERINCYFNIVNRNGYEDN
;
A
#
# COMPACT_ATOMS: atom_id res chain seq x y z
N MET A 1 -52.75 -3.09 27.90
CA MET A 1 -52.13 -3.03 26.56
C MET A 1 -50.71 -3.51 26.71
N SER A 2 -50.47 -4.73 26.28
CA SER A 2 -49.09 -5.28 26.30
C SER A 2 -48.40 -4.73 25.06
N ASP A 3 -47.43 -3.82 25.30
CA ASP A 3 -46.55 -3.35 24.24
C ASP A 3 -45.71 -4.57 23.77
N ASN A 4 -46.13 -5.13 22.62
CA ASN A 4 -45.34 -6.08 21.90
C ASN A 4 -44.10 -5.33 21.34
N HIS A 5 -43.12 -5.07 22.19
CA HIS A 5 -41.78 -4.69 21.75
C HIS A 5 -41.21 -5.89 21.01
N CYS A 6 -41.40 -5.92 19.71
CA CYS A 6 -40.74 -6.90 18.82
C CYS A 6 -39.24 -6.60 18.90
N SER A 7 -38.55 -7.37 19.70
CA SER A 7 -37.11 -7.19 19.87
C SER A 7 -36.39 -7.56 18.56
N LEU A 8 -35.46 -6.70 18.09
CA LEU A 8 -34.68 -6.90 16.87
C LEU A 8 -34.00 -8.27 16.80
N ASP A 9 -33.64 -8.81 17.96
CA ASP A 9 -32.99 -10.10 18.09
C ASP A 9 -33.92 -11.30 17.81
N LEU A 10 -35.24 -11.13 17.84
CA LEU A 10 -36.20 -12.17 17.43
C LEU A 10 -36.49 -12.18 15.94
N ILE A 11 -36.19 -11.09 15.24
CA ILE A 11 -36.55 -10.91 13.82
C ILE A 11 -35.42 -11.40 12.90
N PHE A 12 -34.17 -11.16 13.24
CA PHE A 12 -33.03 -11.45 12.36
C PHE A 12 -32.32 -12.75 12.72
N PRO A 13 -32.00 -13.62 11.72
CA PRO A 13 -31.10 -14.74 11.92
C PRO A 13 -29.70 -14.31 12.34
N ASN A 14 -28.96 -15.16 13.03
CA ASN A 14 -27.59 -14.84 13.48
C ASN A 14 -26.67 -14.48 12.32
N GLU A 15 -26.80 -15.17 11.19
CA GLU A 15 -26.01 -14.96 9.98
C GLU A 15 -26.19 -13.56 9.43
N LEU A 16 -27.43 -13.06 9.42
CA LEU A 16 -27.72 -11.71 8.96
C LEU A 16 -27.17 -10.65 9.92
N LEU A 17 -27.26 -10.89 11.23
CA LEU A 17 -26.65 -10.00 12.22
C LEU A 17 -25.12 -9.98 12.10
N LEU A 18 -24.49 -11.12 11.91
CA LEU A 18 -23.05 -11.21 11.66
C LEU A 18 -22.64 -10.42 10.40
N GLU A 19 -23.42 -10.53 9.34
CA GLU A 19 -23.17 -9.79 8.11
C GLU A 19 -23.31 -8.26 8.33
N ILE A 20 -24.38 -7.83 8.96
CA ILE A 20 -24.60 -6.40 9.28
C ILE A 20 -23.47 -5.85 10.14
N PHE A 21 -23.08 -6.58 11.19
CA PHE A 21 -22.05 -6.14 12.15
C PHE A 21 -20.68 -5.96 11.53
N GLN A 22 -20.36 -6.63 10.42
CA GLN A 22 -19.10 -6.43 9.69
C GLN A 22 -18.99 -5.05 9.02
N TYR A 23 -20.12 -4.37 8.77
CA TYR A 23 -20.15 -3.05 8.14
C TYR A 23 -20.23 -1.90 9.16
N VAL A 24 -20.51 -2.20 10.42
CA VAL A 24 -20.56 -1.20 11.48
C VAL A 24 -19.15 -0.95 12.00
N ASP A 25 -18.84 0.32 12.32
CA ASP A 25 -17.56 0.63 12.99
C ASP A 25 -17.45 -0.14 14.30
N THR A 26 -16.27 -0.63 14.58
CA THR A 26 -16.04 -1.51 15.74
C THR A 26 -16.42 -0.86 17.07
N PHE A 27 -16.13 0.43 17.26
CA PHE A 27 -16.48 1.12 18.50
C PHE A 27 -18.00 1.38 18.61
N ASP A 28 -18.63 1.75 17.51
CA ASP A 28 -20.07 1.96 17.46
C ASP A 28 -20.83 0.64 17.67
N LEU A 29 -20.31 -0.44 17.11
CA LEU A 29 -20.86 -1.78 17.28
C LEU A 29 -20.92 -2.18 18.76
N TYR A 30 -19.80 -2.07 19.46
CA TYR A 30 -19.77 -2.40 20.87
C TYR A 30 -20.55 -1.40 21.72
N ARG A 31 -20.46 -0.11 21.44
CA ARG A 31 -21.22 0.90 22.14
C ARG A 31 -22.73 0.68 22.08
N ALA A 32 -23.22 0.21 20.93
CA ALA A 32 -24.64 0.00 20.71
C ALA A 32 -25.16 -1.35 21.21
N PHE A 33 -24.34 -2.40 21.14
CA PHE A 33 -24.80 -3.77 21.29
C PHE A 33 -24.12 -4.58 22.41
N ASP A 34 -23.01 -4.09 22.99
CA ASP A 34 -22.34 -4.80 24.08
C ASP A 34 -23.24 -4.87 25.33
N ASN A 35 -23.35 -6.06 25.88
CA ASN A 35 -24.21 -6.36 27.03
C ASN A 35 -25.72 -6.12 26.81
N LEU A 36 -26.18 -6.05 25.57
CA LEU A 36 -27.60 -5.89 25.29
C LEU A 36 -28.38 -7.15 25.70
N ASN A 37 -27.96 -8.32 25.26
CA ASN A 37 -28.46 -9.63 25.71
C ASN A 37 -27.44 -10.74 25.39
N HIS A 38 -27.68 -11.96 25.89
CA HIS A 38 -26.78 -13.09 25.73
C HIS A 38 -26.57 -13.47 24.26
N ARG A 39 -27.62 -13.51 23.44
CA ARG A 39 -27.55 -13.87 22.03
C ARG A 39 -26.67 -12.89 21.25
N ILE A 40 -26.91 -11.60 21.39
CA ILE A 40 -26.12 -10.54 20.74
C ILE A 40 -24.66 -10.60 21.21
N ASN A 41 -24.41 -10.82 22.49
CA ASN A 41 -23.04 -10.95 22.98
C ASN A 41 -22.30 -12.15 22.41
N CYS A 42 -22.98 -13.30 22.22
CA CYS A 42 -22.40 -14.45 21.52
C CYS A 42 -22.02 -14.06 20.07
N ILE A 43 -22.92 -13.43 19.33
CA ILE A 43 -22.67 -12.99 17.97
C ILE A 43 -21.50 -11.98 17.92
N LEU A 44 -21.46 -10.99 18.81
CA LEU A 44 -20.38 -10.02 18.89
C LEU A 44 -19.01 -10.67 19.16
N ASN A 45 -18.97 -11.78 19.90
CA ASN A 45 -17.72 -12.49 20.13
C ASN A 45 -17.18 -13.22 18.89
N ASP A 46 -18.03 -13.50 17.90
CA ASP A 46 -17.65 -14.16 16.66
C ASP A 46 -17.36 -13.18 15.52
N VAL A 47 -17.70 -11.88 15.68
CA VAL A 47 -17.46 -10.85 14.65
C VAL A 47 -15.97 -10.57 14.50
N PRO A 48 -15.40 -10.67 13.29
CA PRO A 48 -14.05 -10.22 13.02
C PRO A 48 -13.94 -8.69 13.07
N LEU A 49 -13.18 -8.16 14.02
CA LEU A 49 -13.12 -6.73 14.29
C LEU A 49 -12.04 -6.02 13.47
N LYS A 50 -12.32 -4.77 13.10
CA LYS A 50 -11.39 -3.86 12.43
C LYS A 50 -11.09 -2.68 13.36
N LEU A 51 -9.88 -2.61 13.89
CA LEU A 51 -9.47 -1.54 14.79
C LEU A 51 -8.80 -0.42 14.00
N ASP A 52 -9.50 0.71 13.86
CA ASP A 52 -8.95 1.95 13.31
C ASP A 52 -8.74 2.97 14.44
N LEU A 53 -7.50 3.26 14.77
CA LEU A 53 -7.14 4.20 15.82
C LEU A 53 -7.02 5.65 15.31
N SER A 54 -7.47 5.96 14.10
CA SER A 54 -7.44 7.33 13.56
C SER A 54 -8.41 8.29 14.25
N THR A 55 -9.44 7.76 14.89
CA THR A 55 -10.42 8.54 15.65
C THR A 55 -10.00 8.85 17.08
N VAL A 56 -8.91 8.22 17.55
CA VAL A 56 -8.38 8.47 18.92
C VAL A 56 -7.77 9.87 18.98
N ARG A 57 -8.26 10.67 19.94
CA ARG A 57 -7.92 12.09 20.05
C ARG A 57 -6.80 12.39 21.04
N ASP A 58 -6.71 11.62 22.10
CA ASP A 58 -5.77 11.87 23.20
C ASP A 58 -5.33 10.58 23.91
N GLU A 59 -4.35 10.74 24.79
CA GLU A 59 -3.71 9.68 25.55
C GLU A 59 -4.65 8.98 26.53
N LYS A 60 -5.52 9.73 27.21
CA LYS A 60 -6.47 9.15 28.19
C LYS A 60 -7.49 8.27 27.48
N HIS A 61 -7.95 8.70 26.30
CA HIS A 61 -8.88 7.96 25.50
C HIS A 61 -8.26 6.63 25.03
N ILE A 62 -7.01 6.62 24.53
CA ILE A 62 -6.37 5.37 24.10
C ILE A 62 -6.16 4.41 25.27
N GLN A 63 -5.75 4.89 26.45
CA GLN A 63 -5.56 4.06 27.64
C GLN A 63 -6.88 3.43 28.10
N HIS A 64 -7.96 4.19 28.09
CA HIS A 64 -9.29 3.69 28.41
C HIS A 64 -9.73 2.61 27.40
N LEU A 65 -9.64 2.90 26.11
CA LEU A 65 -9.97 1.95 25.04
C LEU A 65 -9.12 0.69 25.15
N TYR A 66 -7.83 0.83 25.38
CA TYR A 66 -6.92 -0.31 25.49
C TYR A 66 -7.35 -1.26 26.62
N LYS A 67 -7.58 -0.73 27.82
CA LYS A 67 -7.90 -1.53 29.00
C LYS A 67 -9.28 -2.20 28.88
N HIS A 68 -10.28 -1.46 28.44
CA HIS A 68 -11.68 -1.88 28.52
C HIS A 68 -12.20 -2.56 27.26
N PHE A 69 -11.54 -2.33 26.11
CA PHE A 69 -12.00 -2.83 24.83
C PHE A 69 -10.92 -3.63 24.08
N ILE A 70 -9.74 -3.03 23.81
CA ILE A 70 -8.75 -3.63 22.93
C ILE A 70 -8.17 -4.91 23.55
N GLN A 71 -7.73 -4.85 24.80
CA GLN A 71 -7.09 -5.98 25.47
C GLN A 71 -8.02 -7.20 25.62
N PRO A 72 -9.28 -7.08 26.08
CA PRO A 72 -10.20 -8.21 26.17
C PRO A 72 -10.52 -8.85 24.82
N LYS A 73 -10.60 -8.04 23.75
CA LYS A 73 -11.03 -8.47 22.40
C LYS A 73 -9.87 -8.70 21.42
N ARG A 74 -8.61 -8.70 21.87
CA ARG A 74 -7.42 -8.74 21.03
C ARG A 74 -7.39 -9.86 19.98
N TYR A 75 -8.00 -11.01 20.29
CA TYR A 75 -8.03 -12.17 19.38
C TYR A 75 -9.09 -12.04 18.26
N GLN A 76 -10.02 -11.11 18.37
CA GLN A 76 -11.04 -10.87 17.34
C GLN A 76 -10.56 -9.90 16.27
N PHE A 77 -9.48 -9.12 16.54
CA PHE A 77 -9.02 -8.14 15.56
C PHE A 77 -8.32 -8.81 14.39
N VAL A 78 -8.91 -8.63 13.20
CA VAL A 78 -8.36 -9.07 11.91
C VAL A 78 -7.71 -7.94 11.13
N SER A 79 -7.96 -6.69 11.51
CA SER A 79 -7.37 -5.50 10.90
C SER A 79 -7.00 -4.48 11.96
N LEU A 80 -5.77 -3.95 11.88
CA LEU A 80 -5.27 -2.89 12.77
C LEU A 80 -4.72 -1.75 11.91
N LYS A 81 -5.20 -0.53 12.17
CA LYS A 81 -4.68 0.70 11.58
C LYS A 81 -4.23 1.65 12.69
N ILE A 82 -2.94 1.96 12.69
CA ILE A 82 -2.29 2.95 13.56
C ILE A 82 -1.89 4.14 12.67
N PRO A 83 -2.60 5.27 12.76
CA PRO A 83 -2.35 6.45 11.94
C PRO A 83 -1.11 7.22 12.40
N LYS A 84 -0.76 8.28 11.67
CA LYS A 84 0.24 9.27 12.11
C LYS A 84 -0.32 10.05 13.30
N HIS A 85 0.17 9.76 14.49
CA HIS A 85 -0.20 10.52 15.68
C HIS A 85 1.02 11.23 16.28
N GLN A 86 1.02 12.55 16.20
CA GLN A 86 1.98 13.38 16.92
C GLN A 86 1.61 13.56 18.40
N LYS A 87 0.34 13.29 18.77
CA LYS A 87 -0.22 13.65 20.09
C LYS A 87 -0.47 12.47 21.04
N CYS A 88 -0.27 11.21 20.60
CA CYS A 88 -0.53 10.02 21.42
C CYS A 88 0.68 9.09 21.48
N PRO A 89 1.64 9.33 22.37
CA PRO A 89 2.85 8.49 22.53
C PRO A 89 2.54 7.02 22.81
N SER A 90 1.45 6.70 23.51
CA SER A 90 1.02 5.32 23.75
C SER A 90 0.80 4.52 22.48
N LEU A 91 0.43 5.15 21.36
CA LEU A 91 0.27 4.44 20.10
C LEU A 91 1.60 3.95 19.53
N THR A 92 2.70 4.67 19.79
CA THR A 92 4.05 4.23 19.38
C THR A 92 4.59 3.10 20.24
N SER A 93 4.10 2.98 21.47
CA SER A 93 4.45 1.92 22.42
C SER A 93 3.48 0.74 22.43
N LEU A 94 2.38 0.83 21.64
CA LEU A 94 1.38 -0.22 21.54
C LEU A 94 2.03 -1.56 21.18
N ASN A 95 1.78 -2.57 22.00
CA ASN A 95 2.28 -3.91 21.78
C ASN A 95 1.43 -4.60 20.71
N ILE A 96 1.92 -4.66 19.47
CA ILE A 96 1.14 -5.18 18.35
C ILE A 96 1.16 -6.71 18.26
N ASP A 97 2.10 -7.38 18.93
CA ASP A 97 2.25 -8.84 18.92
C ASP A 97 1.09 -9.59 19.61
N GLN A 98 0.31 -8.88 20.42
CA GLN A 98 -0.89 -9.45 21.04
C GLN A 98 -2.04 -9.74 20.06
N PHE A 99 -1.97 -9.23 18.82
CA PHE A 99 -3.02 -9.37 17.81
C PHE A 99 -2.69 -10.48 16.81
N SER A 100 -2.65 -11.73 17.27
CA SER A 100 -2.19 -12.87 16.46
C SER A 100 -3.03 -13.17 15.20
N ASN A 101 -4.30 -12.77 15.18
CA ASN A 101 -5.23 -13.05 14.08
C ASN A 101 -5.26 -11.97 13.00
N LEU A 102 -4.32 -11.01 13.03
CA LEU A 102 -4.30 -9.95 12.04
C LEU A 102 -4.04 -10.49 10.63
N SER A 103 -4.97 -10.17 9.74
CA SER A 103 -4.81 -10.34 8.30
C SER A 103 -4.37 -9.05 7.61
N ARG A 104 -4.61 -7.88 8.24
CA ARG A 104 -4.24 -6.56 7.72
C ARG A 104 -3.61 -5.72 8.81
N LEU A 105 -2.43 -5.20 8.55
CA LEU A 105 -1.69 -4.32 9.45
C LEU A 105 -1.26 -3.07 8.70
N ASN A 106 -1.72 -1.91 9.17
CA ASN A 106 -1.34 -0.60 8.63
C ASN A 106 -0.79 0.27 9.76
N ILE A 107 0.49 0.59 9.71
CA ILE A 107 1.15 1.42 10.72
C ILE A 107 1.87 2.56 10.03
N TYR A 108 1.47 3.78 10.35
CA TYR A 108 2.16 4.98 9.91
C TYR A 108 3.29 5.31 10.89
N ASN A 109 4.53 5.36 10.43
CA ASN A 109 5.72 5.67 11.23
C ASN A 109 5.89 4.76 12.47
N PRO A 110 6.04 3.44 12.29
CA PRO A 110 6.20 2.51 13.40
C PRO A 110 7.48 2.77 14.19
N SER A 111 7.44 2.55 15.50
CA SER A 111 8.63 2.54 16.34
C SER A 111 9.52 1.30 16.04
N ILE A 112 10.80 1.34 16.45
CA ILE A 112 11.71 0.20 16.32
C ILE A 112 11.12 -1.05 16.99
N LYS A 113 10.50 -0.88 18.17
CA LYS A 113 9.83 -1.96 18.89
C LYS A 113 8.71 -2.58 18.05
N GLN A 114 7.85 -1.78 17.46
CA GLN A 114 6.76 -2.27 16.61
C GLN A 114 7.28 -3.00 15.36
N LEU A 115 8.32 -2.45 14.71
CA LEU A 115 8.97 -3.12 13.57
C LEU A 115 9.53 -4.50 13.95
N SER A 116 10.18 -4.61 15.12
CA SER A 116 10.73 -5.89 15.59
C SER A 116 9.66 -6.93 15.92
N GLN A 117 8.46 -6.50 16.31
CA GLN A 117 7.32 -7.35 16.60
C GLN A 117 6.65 -7.91 15.33
N ILE A 118 6.85 -7.29 14.16
CA ILE A 118 6.30 -7.81 12.90
C ILE A 118 7.10 -9.04 12.46
N GLN A 119 6.65 -10.19 12.92
CA GLN A 119 7.28 -11.49 12.65
C GLN A 119 6.26 -12.50 12.10
N PRO A 120 6.69 -13.46 11.28
CA PRO A 120 5.80 -14.48 10.72
C PRO A 120 5.08 -15.32 11.76
N LEU A 121 5.77 -15.65 12.85
CA LEU A 121 5.18 -16.42 13.96
C LEU A 121 4.13 -15.61 14.72
N THR A 122 4.32 -14.30 14.82
CA THR A 122 3.37 -13.40 15.49
C THR A 122 2.12 -13.17 14.62
N PHE A 123 2.30 -13.07 13.31
CA PHE A 123 1.23 -12.76 12.36
C PHE A 123 1.12 -13.84 11.26
N PRO A 124 0.75 -15.07 11.59
CA PRO A 124 0.71 -16.16 10.62
C PRO A 124 -0.35 -15.96 9.52
N CYS A 125 -1.39 -15.17 9.80
CA CYS A 125 -2.51 -14.88 8.89
C CYS A 125 -2.33 -13.58 8.09
N LEU A 126 -1.19 -12.90 8.18
CA LEU A 126 -0.99 -11.57 7.58
C LEU A 126 -1.00 -11.64 6.05
N LYS A 127 -2.01 -11.01 5.44
CA LYS A 127 -2.22 -10.91 3.98
C LYS A 127 -1.84 -9.53 3.44
N SER A 128 -1.95 -8.49 4.28
CA SER A 128 -1.69 -7.11 3.87
C SER A 128 -0.87 -6.37 4.93
N LEU A 129 0.26 -5.81 4.53
CA LEU A 129 1.12 -4.98 5.36
C LEU A 129 1.29 -3.60 4.72
N SER A 130 1.06 -2.54 5.50
CA SER A 130 1.22 -1.17 5.05
C SER A 130 2.06 -0.38 6.06
N ILE A 131 3.21 0.11 5.61
CA ILE A 131 4.12 0.99 6.35
C ILE A 131 4.49 2.15 5.42
N PRO A 132 3.56 3.12 5.23
CA PRO A 132 3.70 4.15 4.21
C PRO A 132 4.78 5.19 4.50
N PHE A 133 5.18 5.31 5.74
CA PHE A 133 6.18 6.28 6.18
C PHE A 133 7.01 5.75 7.34
N ILE A 134 8.30 6.05 7.32
CA ILE A 134 9.26 5.80 8.41
C ILE A 134 10.12 7.04 8.52
N SER A 135 10.19 7.63 9.71
CA SER A 135 10.96 8.85 9.97
C SER A 135 12.47 8.61 9.96
N TYR A 136 12.90 7.39 10.15
CA TYR A 136 14.30 6.98 10.11
C TYR A 136 14.43 5.53 9.63
N GLN A 137 15.45 5.29 8.84
CA GLN A 137 15.77 3.92 8.42
C GLN A 137 16.52 3.23 9.56
N SER A 138 15.89 2.22 10.10
CA SER A 138 16.44 1.42 11.19
C SER A 138 16.82 0.01 10.71
N ASN A 139 17.78 -0.60 11.38
CA ASN A 139 18.09 -2.01 11.14
C ASN A 139 16.86 -2.93 11.28
N ALA A 140 15.91 -2.58 12.17
CA ALA A 140 14.66 -3.32 12.31
C ALA A 140 13.80 -3.29 11.04
N TYR A 141 13.78 -2.16 10.32
CA TYR A 141 13.08 -2.07 9.03
C TYR A 141 13.77 -2.88 7.94
N HIS A 142 15.11 -2.83 7.87
CA HIS A 142 15.87 -3.66 6.95
C HIS A 142 15.64 -5.15 7.21
N GLN A 143 15.64 -5.58 8.47
CA GLN A 143 15.33 -6.96 8.84
C GLN A 143 13.90 -7.37 8.45
N LEU A 144 12.92 -6.46 8.58
CA LEU A 144 11.56 -6.71 8.12
C LEU A 144 11.52 -6.90 6.61
N CYS A 145 12.13 -6.00 5.83
CA CYS A 145 12.22 -6.13 4.37
C CYS A 145 12.89 -7.46 3.96
N ASN A 146 13.98 -7.85 4.62
CA ASN A 146 14.66 -9.13 4.38
C ASN A 146 13.72 -10.32 4.65
N ARG A 147 12.93 -10.29 5.71
CA ARG A 147 11.92 -11.34 5.99
C ARG A 147 10.86 -11.42 4.91
N ILE A 148 10.42 -10.26 4.41
CA ILE A 148 9.37 -10.17 3.38
C ILE A 148 9.90 -10.68 2.03
N PHE A 149 11.02 -10.14 1.55
CA PHE A 149 11.48 -10.36 0.19
C PHE A 149 12.40 -11.57 0.02
N ILE A 150 13.36 -11.77 0.94
CA ILE A 150 14.39 -12.79 0.79
C ILE A 150 13.93 -14.13 1.37
N LYS A 151 13.44 -14.12 2.60
CA LYS A 151 13.08 -15.35 3.32
C LYS A 151 11.69 -15.84 2.99
N ASN A 152 10.89 -15.06 2.25
CA ASN A 152 9.46 -15.33 2.02
C ASN A 152 8.74 -15.81 3.30
N ALA A 153 9.09 -15.18 4.41
CA ALA A 153 8.69 -15.65 5.72
C ALA A 153 7.19 -15.47 5.97
N PHE A 154 6.56 -14.49 5.30
CA PHE A 154 5.13 -14.24 5.37
C PHE A 154 4.41 -14.89 4.19
N LYS A 155 4.13 -16.16 4.27
CA LYS A 155 3.60 -16.98 3.16
C LYS A 155 2.27 -16.51 2.57
N LEU A 156 1.42 -15.85 3.37
CA LEU A 156 0.11 -15.34 2.95
C LEU A 156 0.12 -13.87 2.55
N LEU A 157 1.26 -13.17 2.72
CA LEU A 157 1.37 -11.75 2.43
C LEU A 157 1.37 -11.52 0.91
N ASN A 158 0.25 -11.02 0.39
CA ASN A 158 0.09 -10.75 -1.03
C ASN A 158 0.01 -9.26 -1.36
N LYS A 159 -0.23 -8.39 -0.36
CA LYS A 159 -0.27 -6.93 -0.54
C LYS A 159 0.71 -6.25 0.40
N CYS A 160 1.61 -5.45 -0.17
CA CYS A 160 2.61 -4.75 0.61
C CYS A 160 2.72 -3.28 0.18
N TYR A 161 2.65 -2.38 1.17
CA TYR A 161 2.94 -0.97 0.98
C TYR A 161 4.08 -0.60 1.94
N LEU A 162 5.22 -0.25 1.38
CA LEU A 162 6.43 0.09 2.15
C LEU A 162 6.83 1.54 1.92
N SER A 163 7.53 2.10 2.89
CA SER A 163 8.21 3.37 2.77
C SER A 163 9.38 3.26 1.77
N ASP A 164 10.51 3.78 2.12
CA ASP A 164 11.66 3.88 1.26
C ASP A 164 12.46 2.57 1.27
N LEU A 165 12.76 2.03 0.10
CA LEU A 165 13.70 0.92 -0.06
C LEU A 165 15.03 1.47 -0.58
N THR A 166 15.99 1.62 0.32
CA THR A 166 17.35 2.09 -0.03
C THR A 166 18.26 0.94 -0.42
N TYR A 167 19.41 1.33 -0.96
CA TYR A 167 20.47 0.44 -1.46
C TYR A 167 20.89 -0.65 -0.46
N GLN A 168 20.95 -0.33 0.84
CA GLN A 168 21.39 -1.27 1.88
C GLN A 168 20.45 -2.48 2.07
N VAL A 169 19.17 -2.33 1.73
CA VAL A 169 18.22 -3.46 1.75
C VAL A 169 18.52 -4.44 0.61
N ILE A 170 19.19 -3.99 -0.44
CA ILE A 170 19.27 -4.65 -1.75
C ILE A 170 20.51 -5.50 -1.93
N ASP A 171 21.63 -5.17 -1.30
CA ASP A 171 22.84 -6.00 -1.40
C ASP A 171 22.55 -7.43 -0.91
N SER A 172 21.58 -7.58 0.01
CA SER A 172 21.07 -8.89 0.41
C SER A 172 20.01 -9.47 -0.52
N LEU A 173 19.36 -8.65 -1.38
CA LEU A 173 18.33 -9.11 -2.33
C LEU A 173 18.92 -9.79 -3.56
N THR A 174 20.20 -9.55 -3.89
CA THR A 174 20.83 -10.09 -5.09
C THR A 174 20.99 -11.62 -5.08
N THR A 175 20.92 -12.25 -3.93
CA THR A 175 21.24 -13.67 -3.79
C THR A 175 20.08 -14.64 -3.66
N CYS A 176 18.85 -14.22 -3.32
CA CYS A 176 17.81 -15.17 -2.88
C CYS A 176 16.34 -14.76 -3.09
N LEU A 177 15.96 -14.14 -4.19
CA LEU A 177 14.55 -13.74 -4.41
C LEU A 177 13.70 -14.84 -5.09
N TYR A 178 13.47 -15.96 -4.45
CA TYR A 178 12.90 -17.11 -5.18
C TYR A 178 11.41 -17.41 -5.02
N SER A 179 10.60 -16.74 -4.24
CA SER A 179 9.16 -17.02 -4.23
C SER A 179 8.34 -16.13 -3.31
N SER A 180 8.41 -14.84 -3.50
CA SER A 180 7.50 -13.96 -2.77
C SER A 180 6.06 -14.23 -3.19
N SER A 181 5.14 -14.32 -2.23
CA SER A 181 3.70 -14.40 -2.47
C SER A 181 3.09 -13.04 -2.85
N ILE A 182 3.91 -11.98 -2.97
CA ILE A 182 3.47 -10.61 -3.19
C ILE A 182 2.95 -10.46 -4.62
N GLU A 183 1.67 -10.07 -4.72
CA GLU A 183 0.99 -9.75 -5.98
C GLU A 183 0.87 -8.23 -6.17
N TYR A 184 0.70 -7.48 -5.09
CA TYR A 184 0.60 -6.03 -5.10
C TYR A 184 1.71 -5.43 -4.23
N LEU A 185 2.54 -4.59 -4.83
CA LEU A 185 3.61 -3.88 -4.14
C LEU A 185 3.51 -2.38 -4.40
N LYS A 186 3.48 -1.59 -3.33
CA LYS A 186 3.62 -0.14 -3.41
C LYS A 186 4.83 0.27 -2.58
N ILE A 187 5.73 1.05 -3.17
CA ILE A 187 6.93 1.57 -2.52
C ILE A 187 6.91 3.08 -2.67
N ARG A 188 7.11 3.77 -1.55
CA ARG A 188 7.14 5.23 -1.58
C ARG A 188 8.32 5.74 -2.38
N TRP A 189 9.52 5.22 -2.14
CA TRP A 189 10.74 5.57 -2.86
C TRP A 189 11.68 4.38 -3.02
N CYS A 190 12.27 4.21 -4.20
CA CYS A 190 13.36 3.26 -4.41
C CYS A 190 14.33 3.77 -5.48
N THR A 191 15.53 3.18 -5.54
CA THR A 191 16.49 3.43 -6.61
C THR A 191 16.13 2.64 -7.88
N LYS A 192 16.68 3.02 -9.04
CA LYS A 192 16.53 2.26 -10.30
C LYS A 192 16.99 0.81 -10.16
N GLN A 193 18.10 0.60 -9.47
CA GLN A 193 18.65 -0.73 -9.24
C GLN A 193 17.68 -1.59 -8.40
N THR A 194 17.16 -1.02 -7.29
CA THR A 194 16.13 -1.68 -6.48
C THR A 194 14.93 -2.07 -7.32
N PHE A 195 14.43 -1.13 -8.10
CA PHE A 195 13.29 -1.34 -8.99
C PHE A 195 13.54 -2.50 -9.94
N SER A 196 14.71 -2.53 -10.63
CA SER A 196 15.08 -3.63 -11.54
C SER A 196 15.10 -4.98 -10.84
N LEU A 197 15.71 -5.06 -9.66
CA LEU A 197 15.78 -6.29 -8.86
C LEU A 197 14.40 -6.77 -8.43
N LEU A 198 13.52 -5.87 -7.98
CA LEU A 198 12.17 -6.22 -7.55
C LEU A 198 11.35 -6.80 -8.68
N ILE A 199 11.33 -6.16 -9.85
CA ILE A 199 10.49 -6.63 -10.96
C ILE A 199 10.98 -7.95 -11.57
N GLN A 200 12.29 -8.21 -11.55
CA GLN A 200 12.85 -9.46 -12.06
C GLN A 200 12.63 -10.65 -11.13
N ASN A 201 12.60 -10.40 -9.83
CA ASN A 201 12.66 -11.47 -8.83
C ASN A 201 11.32 -11.74 -8.13
N LEU A 202 10.34 -10.83 -8.21
CA LEU A 202 9.01 -11.05 -7.63
C LEU A 202 8.07 -11.72 -8.65
N LEU A 203 8.18 -13.03 -8.79
CA LEU A 203 7.53 -13.81 -9.85
C LEU A 203 5.98 -13.81 -9.82
N LYS A 204 5.35 -13.37 -8.73
CA LYS A 204 3.89 -13.24 -8.62
C LYS A 204 3.41 -11.80 -8.68
N LEU A 205 4.32 -10.85 -8.83
CA LEU A 205 3.98 -9.44 -8.83
C LEU A 205 3.17 -9.07 -10.07
N ASN A 206 1.92 -8.70 -9.86
CA ASN A 206 1.04 -8.25 -10.94
C ASN A 206 0.82 -6.73 -10.94
N THR A 207 1.00 -6.07 -9.79
CA THR A 207 0.81 -4.63 -9.67
C THR A 207 1.98 -4.01 -8.89
N LEU A 208 2.65 -3.04 -9.51
CA LEU A 208 3.73 -2.28 -8.90
C LEU A 208 3.44 -0.77 -8.96
N CYS A 209 3.49 -0.12 -7.81
CA CYS A 209 3.42 1.35 -7.71
C CYS A 209 4.69 1.85 -7.03
N VAL A 210 5.48 2.69 -7.70
CA VAL A 210 6.77 3.11 -7.16
C VAL A 210 7.16 4.52 -7.58
N ASN A 211 7.82 5.26 -6.67
CA ASN A 211 8.50 6.49 -7.01
C ASN A 211 10.01 6.20 -7.12
N ILE A 212 10.61 6.58 -8.23
CA ILE A 212 12.06 6.45 -8.44
C ILE A 212 12.75 7.66 -7.82
N TYR A 213 13.67 7.36 -6.90
CA TYR A 213 14.44 8.39 -6.19
C TYR A 213 15.39 9.11 -7.14
N PRO A 214 15.54 10.46 -7.01
CA PRO A 214 16.56 11.19 -7.73
C PRO A 214 17.95 10.76 -7.24
N CYS A 215 18.55 9.82 -7.91
CA CYS A 215 19.93 9.41 -7.63
C CYS A 215 20.84 10.01 -8.67
N HIS A 216 21.93 10.64 -8.22
CA HIS A 216 22.96 11.18 -9.12
C HIS A 216 23.72 10.08 -9.88
N ASP A 217 23.55 8.82 -9.48
CA ASP A 217 24.13 7.69 -10.17
C ASP A 217 23.49 7.50 -11.53
N GLN A 218 24.28 7.60 -12.58
CA GLN A 218 23.90 7.29 -13.96
C GLN A 218 23.69 5.77 -14.18
N THR A 219 23.34 5.04 -13.13
CA THR A 219 23.10 3.60 -13.24
C THR A 219 21.97 3.35 -14.23
N PHE A 220 22.30 2.56 -15.25
CA PHE A 220 21.33 2.11 -16.23
C PHE A 220 20.37 1.11 -15.58
N LEU A 221 19.15 1.13 -16.07
CA LEU A 221 18.18 0.09 -15.75
C LEU A 221 18.67 -1.20 -16.42
N THR A 222 19.00 -2.22 -15.63
CA THR A 222 19.48 -3.49 -16.18
C THR A 222 18.42 -4.57 -15.96
N LEU A 223 17.74 -4.96 -17.02
CA LEU A 223 16.82 -6.08 -17.03
C LEU A 223 17.44 -7.21 -17.86
N THR A 224 17.46 -8.41 -17.32
CA THR A 224 18.08 -9.57 -17.98
C THR A 224 17.05 -10.56 -18.51
N THR A 225 15.82 -10.52 -17.99
CA THR A 225 14.74 -11.44 -18.35
C THR A 225 13.40 -10.73 -18.48
N ASN A 226 12.54 -11.26 -19.32
CA ASN A 226 11.16 -10.76 -19.46
C ASN A 226 10.36 -10.98 -18.18
N VAL A 227 9.63 -9.96 -17.76
CA VAL A 227 8.74 -9.98 -16.60
C VAL A 227 7.32 -10.24 -17.07
N LEU A 228 6.90 -11.50 -17.02
CA LEU A 228 5.64 -11.95 -17.61
C LEU A 228 4.41 -11.74 -16.72
N THR A 229 4.61 -11.47 -15.44
CA THR A 229 3.51 -11.39 -14.46
C THR A 229 3.01 -9.99 -14.20
N LEU A 230 3.79 -8.95 -14.56
CA LEU A 230 3.43 -7.57 -14.27
C LEU A 230 2.36 -7.07 -15.26
N ILE A 231 1.17 -6.80 -14.73
CA ILE A 231 0.00 -6.33 -15.48
C ILE A 231 -0.18 -4.83 -15.33
N ARG A 232 0.15 -4.28 -14.16
CA ARG A 232 -0.06 -2.87 -13.84
C ARG A 232 1.20 -2.24 -13.27
N LEU A 233 1.66 -1.17 -13.92
CA LEU A 233 2.81 -0.39 -13.47
C LEU A 233 2.42 1.07 -13.30
N LYS A 234 2.61 1.59 -12.07
CA LYS A 234 2.57 3.01 -11.79
C LYS A 234 3.95 3.47 -11.39
N LEU A 235 4.56 4.31 -12.22
CA LEU A 235 5.91 4.80 -12.07
C LEU A 235 5.89 6.32 -11.93
N ASN A 236 6.38 6.82 -10.80
CA ASN A 236 6.58 8.25 -10.58
C ASN A 236 8.08 8.56 -10.72
N ILE A 237 8.43 9.35 -11.72
CA ILE A 237 9.80 9.71 -12.07
C ILE A 237 10.05 11.14 -11.64
N VAL A 238 10.72 11.32 -10.53
CA VAL A 238 11.04 12.64 -10.00
C VAL A 238 12.34 13.15 -10.62
N ASN A 239 12.36 14.42 -11.03
CA ASN A 239 13.55 15.13 -11.53
C ASN A 239 14.27 14.48 -12.75
N GLY A 240 13.50 13.89 -13.66
CA GLY A 240 14.07 13.41 -14.93
C GLY A 240 15.03 12.22 -14.84
N ASN A 241 14.96 11.45 -13.76
CA ASN A 241 15.90 10.36 -13.48
C ASN A 241 15.83 9.16 -14.43
N MET A 242 14.80 9.09 -15.27
CA MET A 242 14.72 8.10 -16.34
C MET A 242 14.51 8.84 -17.66
N SER A 243 15.40 8.57 -18.62
CA SER A 243 15.23 9.05 -19.99
C SER A 243 14.13 8.24 -20.70
N PHE A 244 13.59 8.81 -21.77
CA PHE A 244 12.65 8.11 -22.64
C PHE A 244 13.21 6.77 -23.16
N LYS A 245 14.50 6.72 -23.51
CA LYS A 245 15.17 5.49 -23.91
C LYS A 245 15.16 4.41 -22.82
N GLN A 246 15.32 4.79 -21.57
CA GLN A 246 15.25 3.87 -20.44
C GLN A 246 13.83 3.35 -20.20
N ILE A 247 12.82 4.20 -20.40
CA ILE A 247 11.41 3.78 -20.31
C ILE A 247 11.09 2.83 -21.45
N LYS A 248 11.49 3.15 -22.69
CA LYS A 248 11.32 2.24 -23.83
C LYS A 248 11.97 0.88 -23.55
N TYR A 249 13.22 0.87 -23.13
CA TYR A 249 13.93 -0.34 -22.76
C TYR A 249 13.17 -1.13 -21.67
N LEU A 250 12.68 -0.49 -20.61
CA LEU A 250 11.87 -1.13 -19.58
C LEU A 250 10.64 -1.83 -20.17
N LEU A 251 9.93 -1.15 -21.06
CA LEU A 251 8.67 -1.63 -21.63
C LEU A 251 8.87 -2.85 -22.54
N GLU A 252 10.02 -2.97 -23.20
CA GLU A 252 10.38 -4.15 -24.01
C GLU A 252 10.47 -5.43 -23.16
N TYR A 253 10.77 -5.31 -21.86
CA TYR A 253 10.81 -6.44 -20.92
C TYR A 253 9.47 -6.72 -20.20
N LEU A 254 8.40 -5.95 -20.51
CA LEU A 254 7.10 -6.07 -19.87
C LEU A 254 5.99 -6.43 -20.87
N PRO A 255 6.06 -7.58 -21.56
CA PRO A 255 5.16 -7.89 -22.69
C PRO A 255 3.69 -8.04 -22.29
N ASN A 256 3.40 -8.36 -21.03
CA ASN A 256 2.03 -8.54 -20.53
C ASN A 256 1.48 -7.32 -19.80
N LEU A 257 2.15 -6.17 -19.89
CA LEU A 257 1.69 -4.95 -19.25
C LEU A 257 0.40 -4.43 -19.91
N GLU A 258 -0.67 -4.36 -19.14
CA GLU A 258 -1.97 -3.85 -19.60
C GLU A 258 -2.22 -2.39 -19.21
N HIS A 259 -1.67 -1.97 -18.07
CA HIS A 259 -1.92 -0.63 -17.53
C HIS A 259 -0.61 0.04 -17.14
N LEU A 260 -0.30 1.14 -17.78
CA LEU A 260 0.87 1.96 -17.47
C LEU A 260 0.43 3.35 -17.02
N THR A 261 0.90 3.78 -15.84
CA THR A 261 0.77 5.16 -15.40
C THR A 261 2.16 5.71 -15.15
N LEU A 262 2.50 6.76 -15.88
CA LEU A 262 3.75 7.51 -15.72
C LEU A 262 3.44 8.88 -15.14
N ILE A 263 4.13 9.24 -14.08
CA ILE A 263 4.06 10.56 -13.46
C ILE A 263 5.46 11.14 -13.51
N SER A 264 5.63 12.31 -14.10
CA SER A 264 6.93 12.97 -14.19
C SER A 264 6.83 14.44 -13.81
N SER A 265 7.83 14.93 -13.05
CA SER A 265 7.91 16.33 -12.60
C SER A 265 8.75 17.23 -13.50
N ILE A 266 9.24 16.75 -14.64
CA ILE A 266 10.07 17.55 -15.56
C ILE A 266 9.74 17.22 -17.01
N ASN A 267 9.99 18.25 -17.86
CA ASN A 267 10.07 18.26 -19.30
C ASN A 267 10.84 17.08 -19.90
N ILE A 268 10.35 15.85 -19.70
CA ILE A 268 10.70 14.79 -20.61
C ILE A 268 10.02 15.25 -21.90
N TYR A 269 10.80 15.62 -22.90
CA TYR A 269 10.28 15.95 -24.22
C TYR A 269 9.45 14.78 -24.70
N PHE A 270 8.13 14.89 -24.52
CA PHE A 270 7.20 13.88 -25.01
C PHE A 270 6.94 14.14 -26.48
N ASP A 271 7.70 13.48 -27.34
CA ASP A 271 7.23 13.28 -28.69
C ASP A 271 6.09 12.27 -28.68
N LEU A 272 4.89 12.76 -28.92
CA LEU A 272 3.68 11.93 -28.97
C LEU A 272 3.81 10.81 -30.02
N ASN A 273 4.57 11.02 -31.10
CA ASN A 273 4.81 10.04 -32.12
C ASN A 273 5.76 8.94 -31.67
N GLU A 274 6.74 9.26 -30.84
CA GLU A 274 7.59 8.27 -30.19
C GLU A 274 6.77 7.37 -29.25
N TRP A 275 5.85 7.95 -28.46
CA TRP A 275 4.95 7.17 -27.60
C TRP A 275 3.98 6.29 -28.41
N LYS A 276 3.45 6.78 -29.52
CA LYS A 276 2.67 5.97 -30.45
C LYS A 276 3.46 4.76 -30.94
N SER A 277 4.70 4.99 -31.35
CA SER A 277 5.58 3.94 -31.84
C SER A 277 5.82 2.87 -30.76
N ILE A 278 6.10 3.27 -29.51
CA ILE A 278 6.31 2.32 -28.39
C ILE A 278 5.03 1.53 -28.09
N ALA A 279 3.91 2.23 -27.97
CA ALA A 279 2.64 1.60 -27.64
C ALA A 279 2.22 0.55 -28.68
N ILE A 280 2.50 0.80 -29.96
CA ILE A 280 2.17 -0.12 -31.05
C ILE A 280 3.21 -1.25 -31.17
N GLN A 281 4.50 -0.95 -31.02
CA GLN A 281 5.58 -1.89 -31.34
C GLN A 281 6.02 -2.74 -30.15
N SER A 282 6.08 -2.15 -28.95
CA SER A 282 6.71 -2.79 -27.78
C SER A 282 5.73 -3.43 -26.80
N ILE A 283 4.45 -2.98 -26.77
CA ILE A 283 3.49 -3.45 -25.78
C ILE A 283 2.14 -3.79 -26.44
N SER A 284 2.09 -4.95 -27.05
CA SER A 284 0.88 -5.43 -27.75
C SER A 284 -0.36 -5.58 -26.84
N ASN A 285 -0.17 -5.74 -25.55
CA ASN A 285 -1.23 -5.97 -24.56
C ASN A 285 -1.65 -4.71 -23.80
N LEU A 286 -1.06 -3.54 -24.09
CA LEU A 286 -1.36 -2.31 -23.35
C LEU A 286 -2.80 -1.84 -23.66
N LYS A 287 -3.61 -1.75 -22.61
CA LYS A 287 -5.01 -1.30 -22.67
C LYS A 287 -5.15 0.18 -22.25
N THR A 288 -4.32 0.62 -21.30
CA THR A 288 -4.36 2.02 -20.83
C THR A 288 -2.96 2.57 -20.63
N LEU A 289 -2.76 3.77 -21.15
CA LEU A 289 -1.57 4.58 -20.93
C LEU A 289 -2.00 5.91 -20.30
N ASN A 290 -1.59 6.15 -19.07
CA ASN A 290 -1.85 7.40 -18.37
C ASN A 290 -0.52 8.12 -18.12
N ILE A 291 -0.35 9.30 -18.69
CA ILE A 291 0.84 10.12 -18.52
C ILE A 291 0.44 11.41 -17.81
N VAL A 292 0.99 11.62 -16.63
CA VAL A 292 0.76 12.81 -15.81
C VAL A 292 2.04 13.61 -15.78
N MET A 293 2.04 14.79 -16.34
CA MET A 293 3.14 15.75 -16.26
C MET A 293 2.85 16.75 -15.13
N ILE A 294 3.74 16.83 -14.17
CA ILE A 294 3.67 17.83 -13.12
C ILE A 294 4.64 18.97 -13.49
N MET A 295 4.10 20.10 -13.89
CA MET A 295 4.89 21.29 -14.13
C MET A 295 5.10 22.05 -12.84
N ASN A 296 6.34 22.27 -12.45
CA ASN A 296 6.69 23.26 -11.41
C ASN A 296 6.77 24.60 -12.14
N ASN A 297 5.69 25.35 -12.12
CA ASN A 297 5.68 26.68 -12.70
C ASN A 297 6.01 27.70 -11.63
N ASP A 298 7.19 28.31 -11.76
CA ASP A 298 7.45 29.63 -11.20
C ASP A 298 6.74 30.75 -12.03
N HIS A 299 6.00 30.37 -13.07
CA HIS A 299 5.22 31.28 -13.91
C HIS A 299 3.76 30.87 -13.94
N GLU A 300 2.89 31.82 -13.65
CA GLU A 300 1.42 31.71 -13.72
C GLU A 300 0.96 31.22 -15.10
N TYR A 301 0.61 29.95 -15.21
CA TYR A 301 -0.26 29.43 -16.25
C TYR A 301 -1.50 28.87 -15.58
N ASN A 302 -2.59 29.62 -15.70
CA ASN A 302 -3.93 29.17 -15.38
C ASN A 302 -4.38 28.29 -16.54
N ASP A 303 -4.37 27.00 -16.42
CA ASP A 303 -5.37 26.08 -16.99
C ASP A 303 -4.83 24.65 -16.97
N SER A 304 -5.61 23.77 -16.35
CA SER A 304 -5.41 22.33 -16.42
C SER A 304 -5.95 21.84 -17.77
N GLU A 305 -5.11 21.76 -18.80
CA GLU A 305 -5.48 21.11 -20.05
C GLU A 305 -5.41 19.60 -19.90
N GLN A 306 -6.56 18.95 -19.89
CA GLN A 306 -6.67 17.51 -20.08
C GLN A 306 -6.76 17.23 -21.57
N GLN A 307 -5.70 16.68 -22.15
CA GLN A 307 -5.72 16.23 -23.54
C GLN A 307 -6.00 14.73 -23.58
N TYR A 308 -7.12 14.36 -24.19
CA TYR A 308 -7.51 12.96 -24.39
C TYR A 308 -7.15 12.56 -25.82
N PHE A 309 -6.36 11.52 -25.98
CA PHE A 309 -6.08 10.94 -27.27
C PHE A 309 -6.51 9.48 -27.29
N LEU A 310 -7.34 9.12 -28.26
CA LEU A 310 -7.70 7.74 -28.54
C LEU A 310 -6.70 7.18 -29.54
N PHE A 311 -5.91 6.21 -29.14
CA PHE A 311 -5.22 5.32 -30.07
C PHE A 311 -6.15 4.13 -30.33
N GLU A 312 -6.19 3.61 -31.55
CA GLU A 312 -7.15 2.58 -31.99
C GLU A 312 -7.32 1.36 -31.07
N ARG A 313 -6.40 1.12 -30.12
CA ARG A 313 -6.44 0.02 -29.15
C ARG A 313 -6.09 0.42 -27.71
N ILE A 314 -5.73 1.68 -27.45
CA ILE A 314 -5.20 2.11 -26.14
C ILE A 314 -5.90 3.39 -25.72
N ASN A 315 -6.51 3.37 -24.54
CA ASN A 315 -7.01 4.58 -23.89
C ASN A 315 -5.83 5.37 -23.33
N CYS A 316 -5.49 6.48 -23.98
CA CYS A 316 -4.42 7.37 -23.54
C CYS A 316 -5.01 8.59 -22.83
N TYR A 317 -4.53 8.83 -21.61
CA TYR A 317 -4.89 10.00 -20.82
C TYR A 317 -3.63 10.82 -20.56
N PHE A 318 -3.61 12.05 -21.03
CA PHE A 318 -2.55 13.02 -20.74
C PHE A 318 -3.12 14.07 -19.79
N ASN A 319 -2.60 14.16 -18.59
CA ASN A 319 -2.97 15.15 -17.59
C ASN A 319 -1.77 16.04 -17.30
N ILE A 320 -1.91 17.34 -17.50
CA ILE A 320 -0.94 18.35 -17.06
C ILE A 320 -1.48 18.90 -15.73
N VAL A 321 -0.76 18.70 -14.65
CA VAL A 321 -1.12 19.21 -13.33
C VAL A 321 -0.16 20.33 -12.96
N ASN A 322 -0.66 21.54 -12.88
CA ASN A 322 0.09 22.68 -12.33
C ASN A 322 0.13 22.54 -10.79
N ARG A 323 1.32 22.42 -10.25
CA ARG A 323 1.52 22.41 -8.80
C ARG A 323 1.77 23.86 -8.36
N ASN A 324 0.73 24.56 -8.00
CA ASN A 324 0.88 25.79 -7.20
C ASN A 324 1.45 25.41 -5.84
N GLY A 325 2.53 26.07 -5.45
CA GLY A 325 3.34 25.80 -4.29
C GLY A 325 2.58 25.29 -3.07
N TYR A 326 2.79 24.02 -2.74
CA TYR A 326 2.55 23.56 -1.40
C TYR A 326 3.84 23.81 -0.61
N GLU A 327 3.85 24.87 0.18
CA GLU A 327 4.77 25.00 1.30
C GLU A 327 4.49 23.82 2.24
N ASP A 328 5.51 22.98 2.42
CA ASP A 328 5.52 21.95 3.45
C ASP A 328 5.57 22.65 4.82
N ASN A 329 4.43 22.71 5.52
CA ASN A 329 4.35 23.00 6.95
C ASN A 329 4.26 21.69 7.74
#